data_2436cf8d009ced73cb52d64f0611cdd9
#
_entry.id   2436cf8d009ced73cb52d64f0611cdd9
#
_cell.length_a   1.000
_cell.length_b   1.000
_cell.length_c   1.000
_cell.angle_alpha   90.00
_cell.angle_beta   90.00
_cell.angle_gamma   90.00
#
_symmetry.space_group_name_H-M   'P 1'
#
loop_
_entity.id
_entity.type
_entity.pdbx_description
1 polymer ?
#
loop_
_entity_poly.entity_id
_entity_poly.type
_entity_poly.pdbx_seq_one_letter_code
_entity_poly.pdbx_strand_id
1 'polypeptide(L)'
;GLGLSIGADKRWSLSNGKYVAFDSSMSSRYYWDNKKYNDLIGHIGLGYGYSDARFNVQVTPYINKRWYGGGLNGGDSLKQYTDTYGASLSMGYWLNQNFKYSALYNFGYERYRKEIDKRNYNGAVHSLTNSLMFIPSSTQFWSISLDLIKKYAADRSNAYNRIGTRLTWGQEWPLGITTSTTLGYAKRNYLEQSFIGMKQRNNEYSASVSLWHKQFHYAGFTPKVTWSYSKTKSNMAIYSYDKNQVFIEVGKSF
;
A
#
# COMPACT_ATOMS: atom_id res chain seq x y z
N GLY A 1 -15.13 -5.75 7.88
CA GLY A 1 -13.96 -6.58 8.20
C GLY A 1 -12.98 -5.82 9.08
N LEU A 2 -12.14 -6.56 9.78
CA LEU A 2 -11.07 -6.05 10.65
C LEU A 2 -9.72 -6.27 9.98
N GLY A 3 -8.86 -5.26 10.00
CA GLY A 3 -7.45 -5.36 9.63
C GLY A 3 -6.56 -5.20 10.86
N LEU A 4 -5.52 -6.03 10.95
CA LEU A 4 -4.46 -5.91 11.94
C LEU A 4 -3.13 -5.85 11.22
N SER A 5 -2.27 -4.90 11.58
CA SER A 5 -0.92 -4.79 11.05
C SER A 5 0.08 -4.54 12.16
N ILE A 6 1.20 -5.24 12.10
CA ILE A 6 2.37 -5.02 12.95
C ILE A 6 3.59 -4.87 12.05
N GLY A 7 4.45 -3.91 12.36
CA GLY A 7 5.67 -3.65 11.60
C GLY A 7 6.83 -3.27 12.50
N ALA A 8 8.03 -3.50 12.02
CA ALA A 8 9.28 -3.07 12.64
C ALA A 8 10.25 -2.62 11.56
N ASP A 9 10.91 -1.51 11.82
CA ASP A 9 11.95 -0.96 10.97
C ASP A 9 13.19 -0.59 11.80
N LYS A 10 14.36 -0.71 11.19
CA LYS A 10 15.64 -0.36 11.78
C LYS A 10 16.53 0.26 10.72
N ARG A 11 17.16 1.38 11.08
CA ARG A 11 18.15 2.06 10.24
C ARG A 11 19.50 2.08 10.95
N TRP A 12 20.56 1.69 10.23
CA TRP A 12 21.96 1.78 10.66
C TRP A 12 22.66 2.82 9.80
N SER A 13 23.08 3.90 10.44
CA SER A 13 23.87 4.96 9.78
C SER A 13 25.29 4.48 9.51
N LEU A 14 25.76 4.75 8.32
CA LEU A 14 27.13 4.56 7.87
C LEU A 14 27.82 5.94 7.74
N SER A 15 29.05 5.97 7.26
CA SER A 15 29.76 7.23 6.99
C SER A 15 29.14 8.00 5.83
N ASN A 16 29.31 9.33 5.82
CA ASN A 16 28.98 10.22 4.71
C ASN A 16 27.50 10.16 4.26
N GLY A 17 26.54 10.15 5.20
CA GLY A 17 25.12 10.17 4.92
C GLY A 17 24.53 8.85 4.40
N LYS A 18 25.34 7.82 4.20
CA LYS A 18 24.91 6.49 3.77
C LYS A 18 24.28 5.72 4.93
N TYR A 19 23.39 4.79 4.62
CA TYR A 19 22.77 3.92 5.62
C TYR A 19 22.28 2.60 5.02
N VAL A 20 22.09 1.62 5.90
CA VAL A 20 21.34 0.40 5.63
C VAL A 20 20.04 0.47 6.41
N ALA A 21 18.95 0.02 5.82
CA ALA A 21 17.64 -0.04 6.44
C ALA A 21 17.07 -1.45 6.34
N PHE A 22 16.48 -1.92 7.41
CA PHE A 22 15.69 -3.15 7.44
C PHE A 22 14.26 -2.79 7.75
N ASP A 23 13.32 -3.37 7.02
CA ASP A 23 11.90 -3.27 7.30
C ASP A 23 11.24 -4.63 7.21
N SER A 24 10.28 -4.84 8.10
CA SER A 24 9.45 -6.04 8.11
C SER A 24 8.05 -5.70 8.57
N SER A 25 7.08 -6.36 8.00
CA SER A 25 5.69 -6.22 8.46
C SER A 25 4.88 -7.48 8.25
N MET A 26 3.83 -7.62 9.06
CA MET A 26 2.80 -8.63 8.89
C MET A 26 1.45 -7.95 9.00
N SER A 27 0.60 -8.13 8.01
CA SER A 27 -0.75 -7.58 7.99
C SER A 27 -1.77 -8.66 7.68
N SER A 28 -2.89 -8.64 8.40
CA SER A 28 -4.01 -9.54 8.17
C SER A 28 -5.30 -8.77 7.92
N ARG A 29 -6.20 -9.36 7.14
CA ARG A 29 -7.58 -8.90 6.97
C ARG A 29 -8.51 -10.05 7.30
N TYR A 30 -9.44 -9.78 8.18
CA TYR A 30 -10.41 -10.75 8.64
C TYR A 30 -11.82 -10.28 8.31
N TYR A 31 -12.58 -11.11 7.59
CA TYR A 31 -13.97 -10.88 7.22
C TYR A 31 -14.84 -11.90 7.96
N TRP A 32 -15.76 -11.42 8.83
CA TRP A 32 -16.60 -12.30 9.67
C TRP A 32 -17.52 -13.18 8.84
N ASP A 33 -18.19 -12.58 7.84
CA ASP A 33 -19.21 -13.25 7.03
C ASP A 33 -18.64 -13.95 5.79
N ASN A 34 -17.39 -13.68 5.43
CA ASN A 34 -16.76 -14.17 4.21
C ASN A 34 -15.31 -14.61 4.43
N LYS A 35 -15.10 -15.61 5.28
CA LYS A 35 -13.77 -16.10 5.67
C LYS A 35 -12.86 -16.48 4.49
N LYS A 36 -13.45 -16.93 3.37
CA LYS A 36 -12.72 -17.21 2.13
C LYS A 36 -11.97 -16.01 1.52
N TYR A 37 -12.26 -14.78 1.96
CA TYR A 37 -11.54 -13.56 1.59
C TYR A 37 -10.51 -13.11 2.63
N ASN A 38 -10.36 -13.84 3.73
CA ASN A 38 -9.33 -13.57 4.71
C ASN A 38 -7.96 -13.66 4.05
N ASP A 39 -7.06 -12.75 4.44
CA ASP A 39 -5.67 -12.81 3.99
C ASP A 39 -4.68 -12.45 5.11
N LEU A 40 -3.45 -12.92 4.91
CA LEU A 40 -2.28 -12.59 5.71
C LEU A 40 -1.14 -12.30 4.74
N ILE A 41 -0.46 -11.17 4.93
CA ILE A 41 0.68 -10.76 4.10
C ILE A 41 1.87 -10.53 5.03
N GLY A 42 2.98 -11.21 4.75
CA GLY A 42 4.29 -10.94 5.35
C GLY A 42 5.19 -10.23 4.36
N HIS A 43 5.94 -9.24 4.83
CA HIS A 43 6.90 -8.44 4.08
C HIS A 43 8.25 -8.41 4.79
N ILE A 44 9.34 -8.48 4.02
CA ILE A 44 10.71 -8.24 4.48
C ILE A 44 11.44 -7.47 3.40
N GLY A 45 12.11 -6.38 3.78
CA GLY A 45 12.96 -5.55 2.94
C GLY A 45 14.32 -5.26 3.56
N LEU A 46 15.34 -5.11 2.74
CA LEU A 46 16.68 -4.69 3.15
C LEU A 46 17.15 -3.58 2.21
N GLY A 47 17.19 -2.35 2.70
CA GLY A 47 17.48 -1.17 1.90
C GLY A 47 18.92 -0.67 2.10
N TYR A 48 19.44 -0.03 1.05
CA TYR A 48 20.63 0.79 1.11
C TYR A 48 20.28 2.18 0.59
N GLY A 49 20.73 3.20 1.30
CA GLY A 49 20.37 4.57 0.94
C GLY A 49 21.41 5.61 1.34
N TYR A 50 21.10 6.82 0.87
CA TYR A 50 21.82 8.06 1.21
C TYR A 50 20.81 9.10 1.69
N SER A 51 21.20 9.88 2.67
CA SER A 51 20.37 10.98 3.17
C SER A 51 21.26 12.12 3.65
N ASP A 52 20.93 13.32 3.24
CA ASP A 52 21.44 14.57 3.78
C ASP A 52 20.31 15.47 4.30
N ALA A 53 20.59 16.76 4.52
CA ALA A 53 19.60 17.69 5.04
C ALA A 53 18.41 17.95 4.10
N ARG A 54 18.57 17.78 2.79
CA ARG A 54 17.53 18.09 1.80
C ARG A 54 17.09 16.92 0.95
N PHE A 55 17.97 15.92 0.79
CA PHE A 55 17.75 14.82 -0.15
C PHE A 55 17.87 13.47 0.57
N ASN A 56 17.01 12.53 0.18
CA ASN A 56 17.17 11.14 0.53
C ASN A 56 16.83 10.25 -0.66
N VAL A 57 17.55 9.15 -0.78
CA VAL A 57 17.31 8.10 -1.77
C VAL A 57 17.57 6.75 -1.14
N GLN A 58 16.75 5.75 -1.44
CA GLN A 58 16.92 4.39 -0.95
C GLN A 58 16.46 3.39 -2.00
N VAL A 59 17.24 2.34 -2.18
CA VAL A 59 16.86 1.15 -2.94
C VAL A 59 16.64 0.02 -1.94
N THR A 60 15.50 -0.67 -2.04
CA THR A 60 15.12 -1.75 -1.12
C THR A 60 14.64 -2.95 -1.92
N PRO A 61 15.46 -3.98 -2.15
CA PRO A 61 14.96 -5.29 -2.51
C PRO A 61 14.08 -5.85 -1.41
N TYR A 62 13.00 -6.53 -1.80
CA TYR A 62 12.02 -7.07 -0.85
C TYR A 62 11.39 -8.37 -1.31
N ILE A 63 10.82 -9.09 -0.35
CA ILE A 63 10.02 -10.29 -0.56
C ILE A 63 8.70 -10.12 0.20
N ASN A 64 7.57 -10.38 -0.50
CA ASN A 64 6.26 -10.51 0.13
C ASN A 64 5.76 -11.93 -0.03
N LYS A 65 5.12 -12.45 1.00
CA LYS A 65 4.36 -13.69 0.96
C LYS A 65 2.92 -13.44 1.37
N ARG A 66 1.98 -13.96 0.60
CA ARG A 66 0.56 -13.84 0.90
C ARG A 66 -0.07 -15.21 1.08
N TRP A 67 -0.81 -15.36 2.17
CA TRP A 67 -1.70 -16.47 2.43
C TRP A 67 -3.13 -15.95 2.29
N TYR A 68 -3.98 -16.71 1.62
CA TYR A 68 -5.32 -16.26 1.25
C TYR A 68 -6.32 -17.42 1.31
N GLY A 69 -7.57 -17.16 1.68
CA GLY A 69 -8.65 -18.14 1.71
C GLY A 69 -9.07 -18.64 0.34
N GLY A 70 -8.74 -17.90 -0.73
CA GLY A 70 -8.97 -18.34 -2.12
C GLY A 70 -10.20 -17.74 -2.80
N GLY A 71 -10.91 -16.81 -2.15
CA GLY A 71 -12.06 -16.11 -2.74
C GLY A 71 -13.23 -17.03 -3.03
N LEU A 72 -13.92 -16.83 -4.17
CA LEU A 72 -15.13 -17.58 -4.54
C LEU A 72 -14.93 -19.09 -4.60
N ASN A 73 -13.73 -19.53 -5.03
CA ASN A 73 -13.36 -20.94 -5.14
C ASN A 73 -12.49 -21.44 -3.98
N GLY A 74 -12.48 -20.69 -2.88
CA GLY A 74 -11.68 -20.95 -1.69
C GLY A 74 -12.45 -21.58 -0.55
N GLY A 75 -11.72 -21.95 0.49
CA GLY A 75 -12.24 -22.42 1.77
C GLY A 75 -11.92 -21.43 2.90
N ASP A 76 -12.29 -21.79 4.12
CA ASP A 76 -12.08 -20.94 5.31
C ASP A 76 -10.64 -20.89 5.80
N SER A 77 -9.77 -21.80 5.31
CA SER A 77 -8.37 -21.88 5.73
C SER A 77 -7.46 -21.06 4.84
N LEU A 78 -6.52 -20.32 5.44
CA LEU A 78 -5.47 -19.59 4.73
C LEU A 78 -4.47 -20.57 4.12
N LYS A 79 -4.24 -20.47 2.81
CA LYS A 79 -3.22 -21.23 2.08
C LYS A 79 -2.25 -20.26 1.43
N GLN A 80 -0.98 -20.67 1.27
CA GLN A 80 -0.01 -19.87 0.55
C GLN A 80 -0.53 -19.61 -0.88
N TYR A 81 -0.62 -18.32 -1.24
CA TYR A 81 -1.30 -17.91 -2.46
C TYR A 81 -0.36 -17.25 -3.45
N THR A 82 0.42 -16.27 -3.01
CA THR A 82 1.33 -15.50 -3.87
C THR A 82 2.65 -15.24 -3.16
N ASP A 83 3.75 -15.37 -3.89
CA ASP A 83 5.04 -14.79 -3.53
C ASP A 83 5.32 -13.61 -4.46
N THR A 84 5.83 -12.51 -3.92
CA THR A 84 6.28 -11.35 -4.70
C THR A 84 7.73 -11.08 -4.39
N TYR A 85 8.55 -11.02 -5.43
CA TYR A 85 9.96 -10.63 -5.36
C TYR A 85 10.10 -9.30 -6.08
N GLY A 86 10.73 -8.35 -5.43
CA GLY A 86 10.77 -7.01 -6.00
C GLY A 86 11.86 -6.12 -5.44
N ALA A 87 11.86 -4.90 -5.93
CA ALA A 87 12.67 -3.81 -5.42
C ALA A 87 11.89 -2.50 -5.46
N SER A 88 12.12 -1.65 -4.48
CA SER A 88 11.63 -0.28 -4.47
C SER A 88 12.79 0.72 -4.56
N LEU A 89 12.54 1.83 -5.23
CA LEU A 89 13.39 3.02 -5.24
C LEU A 89 12.55 4.17 -4.67
N SER A 90 12.94 4.66 -3.51
CA SER A 90 12.35 5.84 -2.90
C SER A 90 13.27 7.03 -2.98
N MET A 91 12.71 8.21 -3.19
CA MET A 91 13.41 9.48 -3.24
C MET A 91 12.58 10.55 -2.53
N GLY A 92 13.24 11.42 -1.78
CA GLY A 92 12.65 12.59 -1.16
C GLY A 92 13.55 13.80 -1.31
N TYR A 93 12.94 14.96 -1.59
CA TYR A 93 13.64 16.21 -1.73
C TYR A 93 12.86 17.37 -1.10
N TRP A 94 13.51 18.11 -0.21
CA TRP A 94 12.97 19.34 0.35
C TRP A 94 13.21 20.50 -0.61
N LEU A 95 12.14 20.97 -1.24
CA LEU A 95 12.17 22.14 -2.12
C LEU A 95 12.46 23.42 -1.32
N ASN A 96 11.84 23.50 -0.14
CA ASN A 96 12.08 24.52 0.89
C ASN A 96 11.59 24.00 2.25
N GLN A 97 11.49 24.86 3.25
CA GLN A 97 11.07 24.49 4.63
C GLN A 97 9.65 23.92 4.70
N ASN A 98 8.77 24.31 3.76
CA ASN A 98 7.35 23.97 3.78
C ASN A 98 6.97 22.92 2.71
N PHE A 99 7.78 22.74 1.67
CA PHE A 99 7.47 21.85 0.55
C PHE A 99 8.46 20.71 0.44
N LYS A 100 7.93 19.48 0.40
CA LYS A 100 8.69 18.26 0.15
C LYS A 100 8.11 17.50 -1.04
N TYR A 101 8.93 17.22 -2.01
CA TYR A 101 8.63 16.27 -3.09
C TYR A 101 9.10 14.88 -2.70
N SER A 102 8.33 13.85 -3.05
CA SER A 102 8.76 12.46 -2.93
C SER A 102 8.29 11.62 -4.12
N ALA A 103 9.11 10.67 -4.50
CA ALA A 103 8.80 9.67 -5.52
C ALA A 103 9.10 8.28 -4.97
N LEU A 104 8.21 7.33 -5.27
CA LEU A 104 8.38 5.93 -4.93
C LEU A 104 8.06 5.10 -6.17
N TYR A 105 9.07 4.40 -6.68
CA TYR A 105 8.89 3.39 -7.71
C TYR A 105 9.03 2.01 -7.11
N ASN A 106 8.06 1.13 -7.38
CA ASN A 106 8.12 -0.27 -7.00
C ASN A 106 8.04 -1.14 -8.25
N PHE A 107 8.91 -2.11 -8.30
CA PHE A 107 8.85 -3.24 -9.20
C PHE A 107 8.65 -4.51 -8.38
N GLY A 108 7.72 -5.36 -8.78
CA GLY A 108 7.50 -6.66 -8.16
C GLY A 108 7.06 -7.69 -9.19
N TYR A 109 7.58 -8.90 -9.10
CA TYR A 109 7.09 -10.04 -9.86
C TYR A 109 6.24 -10.92 -8.95
N GLU A 110 4.94 -11.03 -9.26
CA GLU A 110 3.98 -11.85 -8.53
C GLU A 110 3.96 -13.28 -9.09
N ARG A 111 4.23 -14.26 -8.23
CA ARG A 111 4.20 -15.68 -8.53
C ARG A 111 3.10 -16.35 -7.73
N TYR A 112 2.05 -16.79 -8.40
CA TYR A 112 0.92 -17.50 -7.80
C TYR A 112 1.26 -18.98 -7.60
N ARG A 113 0.63 -19.63 -6.61
CA ARG A 113 0.94 -21.03 -6.25
C ARG A 113 0.05 -22.03 -6.94
N LYS A 114 -1.23 -21.74 -7.15
CA LYS A 114 -2.16 -22.61 -7.87
C LYS A 114 -1.91 -22.54 -9.38
N GLU A 115 -1.96 -23.66 -10.09
CA GLU A 115 -1.68 -23.73 -11.53
C GLU A 115 -2.61 -22.86 -12.36
N ILE A 116 -3.92 -22.82 -12.04
CA ILE A 116 -4.86 -21.95 -12.73
C ILE A 116 -4.55 -20.49 -12.52
N ASP A 117 -4.14 -20.09 -11.30
CA ASP A 117 -3.79 -18.70 -10.99
C ASP A 117 -2.45 -18.31 -11.63
N LYS A 118 -1.49 -19.25 -11.75
CA LYS A 118 -0.23 -19.02 -12.48
C LYS A 118 -0.48 -18.63 -13.94
N ARG A 119 -1.36 -19.37 -14.61
CA ARG A 119 -1.72 -19.13 -16.02
C ARG A 119 -2.45 -17.82 -16.22
N ASN A 120 -3.16 -17.33 -15.20
CA ASN A 120 -3.99 -16.13 -15.31
C ASN A 120 -3.28 -14.88 -14.81
N TYR A 121 -2.53 -14.95 -13.68
CA TYR A 121 -2.14 -13.77 -12.92
C TYR A 121 -0.63 -13.57 -12.74
N ASN A 122 0.23 -14.60 -12.99
CA ASN A 122 1.67 -14.41 -12.87
C ASN A 122 2.13 -13.23 -13.73
N GLY A 123 2.94 -12.36 -13.16
CA GLY A 123 3.43 -11.23 -13.93
C GLY A 123 4.08 -10.14 -13.10
N ALA A 124 4.63 -9.18 -13.81
CA ALA A 124 5.28 -8.02 -13.21
C ALA A 124 4.27 -6.92 -12.88
N VAL A 125 4.49 -6.24 -11.77
CA VAL A 125 3.78 -5.03 -11.37
C VAL A 125 4.80 -3.91 -11.24
N HIS A 126 4.55 -2.81 -11.94
CA HIS A 126 5.28 -1.56 -11.81
C HIS A 126 4.34 -0.54 -11.19
N SER A 127 4.78 0.16 -10.17
CA SER A 127 4.04 1.28 -9.61
C SER A 127 4.96 2.47 -9.39
N LEU A 128 4.47 3.65 -9.71
CA LEU A 128 5.13 4.92 -9.46
C LEU A 128 4.15 5.83 -8.72
N THR A 129 4.55 6.28 -7.56
CA THR A 129 3.84 7.31 -6.78
C THR A 129 4.70 8.56 -6.73
N ASN A 130 4.16 9.68 -7.16
CA ASN A 130 4.76 11.00 -6.97
C ASN A 130 3.90 11.77 -5.99
N SER A 131 4.50 12.43 -5.02
CA SER A 131 3.79 13.19 -4.00
C SER A 131 4.45 14.54 -3.76
N LEU A 132 3.62 15.57 -3.61
CA LEU A 132 4.02 16.87 -3.13
C LEU A 132 3.34 17.11 -1.77
N MET A 133 4.13 17.34 -0.75
CA MET A 133 3.68 17.64 0.61
C MET A 133 3.91 19.11 0.90
N PHE A 134 2.90 19.76 1.45
CA PHE A 134 2.94 21.11 1.97
C PHE A 134 2.71 21.10 3.48
N ILE A 135 3.62 21.72 4.23
CA ILE A 135 3.61 21.78 5.70
C ILE A 135 3.49 23.27 6.11
N PRO A 136 2.26 23.80 6.25
CA PRO A 136 2.04 25.20 6.61
C PRO A 136 2.44 25.49 8.06
N SER A 137 2.41 24.50 8.95
CA SER A 137 2.78 24.62 10.35
C SER A 137 3.35 23.30 10.89
N SER A 138 3.90 23.34 12.10
CA SER A 138 4.40 22.12 12.79
C SER A 138 3.30 21.09 13.11
N THR A 139 2.04 21.49 13.07
CA THR A 139 0.88 20.67 13.44
C THR A 139 0.02 20.24 12.25
N GLN A 140 0.31 20.74 11.05
CA GLN A 140 -0.54 20.49 9.89
C GLN A 140 0.28 20.15 8.64
N PHE A 141 -0.22 19.21 7.84
CA PHE A 141 0.29 18.96 6.49
C PHE A 141 -0.81 18.64 5.49
N TRP A 142 -0.53 18.93 4.23
CA TRP A 142 -1.31 18.54 3.07
C TRP A 142 -0.41 17.75 2.13
N SER A 143 -0.95 16.75 1.47
CA SER A 143 -0.21 16.03 0.43
C SER A 143 -1.11 15.70 -0.74
N ILE A 144 -0.64 15.97 -1.93
CA ILE A 144 -1.26 15.49 -3.16
C ILE A 144 -0.35 14.44 -3.80
N SER A 145 -0.93 13.32 -4.23
CA SER A 145 -0.17 12.22 -4.85
C SER A 145 -0.78 11.81 -6.18
N LEU A 146 0.09 11.45 -7.13
CA LEU A 146 -0.26 10.82 -8.40
C LEU A 146 0.29 9.39 -8.39
N ASP A 147 -0.60 8.42 -8.59
CA ASP A 147 -0.29 6.98 -8.60
C ASP A 147 -0.44 6.43 -10.02
N LEU A 148 0.61 5.82 -10.54
CA LEU A 148 0.62 5.12 -11.83
C LEU A 148 0.96 3.66 -11.58
N ILE A 149 0.12 2.74 -12.04
CA ILE A 149 0.37 1.30 -11.93
C ILE A 149 0.20 0.65 -13.30
N LYS A 150 1.16 -0.20 -13.64
CA LYS A 150 1.07 -1.10 -14.78
C LYS A 150 1.29 -2.52 -14.29
N LYS A 151 0.28 -3.36 -14.47
CA LYS A 151 0.34 -4.79 -14.17
C LYS A 151 0.37 -5.57 -15.47
N TYR A 152 1.38 -6.41 -15.60
CA TYR A 152 1.41 -7.51 -16.57
C TYR A 152 0.84 -8.76 -15.92
N ALA A 153 0.17 -9.58 -16.68
CA ALA A 153 -0.35 -10.87 -16.26
C ALA A 153 -0.18 -11.87 -17.37
N ALA A 154 -0.05 -13.16 -17.03
CA ALA A 154 0.12 -14.25 -18.00
C ALA A 154 -1.09 -14.30 -18.95
N ASP A 155 -2.30 -14.12 -18.43
CA ASP A 155 -3.47 -13.81 -19.25
C ASP A 155 -3.64 -12.28 -19.30
N ARG A 156 -3.53 -11.72 -20.49
CA ARG A 156 -3.60 -10.27 -20.73
C ARG A 156 -4.95 -9.65 -20.39
N SER A 157 -6.03 -10.43 -20.29
CA SER A 157 -7.31 -9.96 -19.78
C SER A 157 -7.27 -9.53 -18.29
N ASN A 158 -6.26 -10.03 -17.54
CA ASN A 158 -5.98 -9.65 -16.16
C ASN A 158 -4.89 -8.57 -16.02
N ALA A 159 -4.27 -8.18 -17.14
CA ALA A 159 -3.31 -7.08 -17.17
C ALA A 159 -4.03 -5.73 -17.24
N TYR A 160 -3.51 -4.71 -16.55
CA TYR A 160 -4.15 -3.40 -16.53
C TYR A 160 -3.16 -2.23 -16.35
N ASN A 161 -3.62 -1.05 -16.76
CA ASN A 161 -3.06 0.23 -16.38
C ASN A 161 -4.02 0.92 -15.41
N ARG A 162 -3.46 1.55 -14.37
CA ARG A 162 -4.21 2.34 -13.39
C ARG A 162 -3.53 3.69 -13.18
N ILE A 163 -4.33 4.75 -13.22
CA ILE A 163 -3.92 6.09 -12.84
C ILE A 163 -4.84 6.58 -11.73
N GLY A 164 -4.28 7.18 -10.70
CA GLY A 164 -5.04 7.68 -9.56
C GLY A 164 -4.42 8.90 -8.93
N THR A 165 -5.23 9.64 -8.18
CA THR A 165 -4.81 10.77 -7.38
C THR A 165 -5.30 10.58 -5.94
N ARG A 166 -4.52 11.10 -4.98
CA ARG A 166 -4.91 11.12 -3.56
C ARG A 166 -4.61 12.50 -2.99
N LEU A 167 -5.54 12.99 -2.17
CA LEU A 167 -5.35 14.16 -1.34
C LEU A 167 -5.37 13.71 0.11
N THR A 168 -4.33 14.04 0.87
CA THR A 168 -4.21 13.74 2.29
C THR A 168 -4.07 15.03 3.06
N TRP A 169 -4.84 15.15 4.14
CA TRP A 169 -4.72 16.19 5.14
C TRP A 169 -4.41 15.56 6.49
N GLY A 170 -3.40 16.06 7.16
CA GLY A 170 -3.01 15.64 8.50
C GLY A 170 -3.03 16.82 9.47
N GLN A 171 -3.55 16.58 10.67
CA GLN A 171 -3.65 17.57 11.74
C GLN A 171 -3.29 16.95 13.08
N GLU A 172 -2.41 17.62 13.78
CA GLU A 172 -2.18 17.40 15.20
C GLU A 172 -3.05 18.36 16.03
N TRP A 173 -3.86 17.78 16.89
CA TRP A 173 -4.76 18.49 17.78
C TRP A 173 -4.13 18.68 19.16
N PRO A 174 -4.68 19.57 20.00
CA PRO A 174 -4.33 19.64 21.41
C PRO A 174 -4.38 18.26 22.08
N LEU A 175 -3.63 18.07 23.16
CA LEU A 175 -3.50 16.80 23.88
C LEU A 175 -2.78 15.67 23.13
N GLY A 176 -2.11 15.96 22.00
CA GLY A 176 -1.28 14.98 21.28
C GLY A 176 -2.06 14.01 20.37
N ILE A 177 -3.34 14.25 20.15
CA ILE A 177 -4.14 13.49 19.18
C ILE A 177 -3.74 13.92 17.77
N THR A 178 -3.50 12.97 16.90
CA THR A 178 -3.22 13.24 15.47
C THR A 178 -4.25 12.53 14.61
N THR A 179 -4.75 13.24 13.61
CA THR A 179 -5.66 12.69 12.59
C THR A 179 -5.05 12.84 11.21
N SER A 180 -5.36 11.87 10.33
CA SER A 180 -5.03 11.97 8.92
C SER A 180 -6.23 11.51 8.10
N THR A 181 -6.67 12.35 7.18
CA THR A 181 -7.79 12.08 6.26
C THR A 181 -7.25 12.00 4.84
N THR A 182 -7.58 10.93 4.13
CA THR A 182 -7.18 10.74 2.73
C THR A 182 -8.41 10.49 1.88
N LEU A 183 -8.50 11.21 0.76
CA LEU A 183 -9.49 10.99 -0.30
C LEU A 183 -8.74 10.58 -1.57
N GLY A 184 -9.26 9.62 -2.31
CA GLY A 184 -8.64 9.12 -3.51
C GLY A 184 -9.63 8.81 -4.63
N TYR A 185 -9.17 9.01 -5.85
CA TYR A 185 -9.85 8.59 -7.06
C TYR A 185 -8.86 7.92 -7.99
N ALA A 186 -9.25 6.82 -8.63
CA ALA A 186 -8.44 6.19 -9.66
C ALA A 186 -9.29 5.59 -10.77
N LYS A 187 -8.67 5.46 -11.95
CA LYS A 187 -9.23 4.76 -13.10
C LYS A 187 -8.33 3.60 -13.45
N ARG A 188 -8.93 2.40 -13.57
CA ARG A 188 -8.24 1.18 -13.97
C ARG A 188 -8.84 0.68 -15.27
N ASN A 189 -7.99 0.46 -16.26
CA ASN A 189 -8.36 -0.06 -17.57
C ASN A 189 -7.62 -1.36 -17.81
N TYR A 190 -8.36 -2.45 -18.03
CA TYR A 190 -7.79 -3.75 -18.40
C TYR A 190 -7.42 -3.76 -19.88
N LEU A 191 -6.38 -4.50 -20.25
CA LEU A 191 -5.77 -4.39 -21.59
C LEU A 191 -6.55 -5.17 -22.63
N GLU A 192 -7.11 -6.32 -22.26
CA GLU A 192 -7.87 -7.18 -23.20
C GLU A 192 -9.28 -7.45 -22.69
N GLN A 193 -10.08 -8.09 -23.54
CA GLN A 193 -11.44 -8.49 -23.21
C GLN A 193 -11.42 -9.63 -22.20
N SER A 194 -12.35 -9.60 -21.26
CA SER A 194 -12.63 -10.69 -20.34
C SER A 194 -13.40 -11.81 -21.05
N PHE A 195 -13.66 -12.90 -20.35
CA PHE A 195 -14.45 -14.05 -20.84
C PHE A 195 -15.87 -13.67 -21.32
N ILE A 196 -16.39 -12.50 -20.94
CA ILE A 196 -17.68 -11.97 -21.40
C ILE A 196 -17.54 -11.03 -22.62
N GLY A 197 -16.38 -11.00 -23.28
CA GLY A 197 -16.20 -10.27 -24.53
C GLY A 197 -16.04 -8.76 -24.39
N MET A 198 -15.93 -8.21 -23.17
CA MET A 198 -15.77 -6.78 -22.93
C MET A 198 -14.50 -6.47 -22.18
N LYS A 199 -13.88 -5.32 -22.51
CA LYS A 199 -12.76 -4.77 -21.71
C LYS A 199 -13.29 -4.16 -20.43
N GLN A 200 -12.78 -4.65 -19.29
CA GLN A 200 -13.15 -4.12 -17.97
C GLN A 200 -12.54 -2.73 -17.76
N ARG A 201 -13.36 -1.81 -17.24
CA ARG A 201 -12.97 -0.45 -16.83
C ARG A 201 -13.59 -0.14 -15.49
N ASN A 202 -12.74 0.27 -14.54
CA ASN A 202 -13.19 0.58 -13.18
C ASN A 202 -12.87 2.02 -12.83
N ASN A 203 -13.83 2.69 -12.18
CA ASN A 203 -13.60 3.91 -11.43
C ASN A 203 -13.57 3.54 -9.95
N GLU A 204 -12.50 3.91 -9.28
CA GLU A 204 -12.22 3.55 -7.89
C GLU A 204 -12.22 4.82 -7.03
N TYR A 205 -13.01 4.82 -5.97
CA TYR A 205 -13.12 5.89 -4.98
C TYR A 205 -12.66 5.37 -3.64
N SER A 206 -11.91 6.15 -2.89
CA SER A 206 -11.48 5.79 -1.55
C SER A 206 -11.55 6.98 -0.60
N ALA A 207 -11.88 6.69 0.65
CA ALA A 207 -11.79 7.61 1.76
C ALA A 207 -11.22 6.88 2.97
N SER A 208 -10.34 7.50 3.73
CA SER A 208 -9.86 6.94 4.99
C SER A 208 -9.61 8.03 6.02
N VAL A 209 -9.82 7.69 7.28
CA VAL A 209 -9.49 8.53 8.43
C VAL A 209 -8.68 7.68 9.40
N SER A 210 -7.50 8.16 9.73
CA SER A 210 -6.61 7.55 10.72
C SER A 210 -6.53 8.43 11.95
N LEU A 211 -6.45 7.80 13.12
CA LEU A 211 -6.33 8.45 14.42
C LEU A 211 -5.26 7.73 15.25
N TRP A 212 -4.36 8.50 15.84
CA TRP A 212 -3.38 8.02 16.82
C TRP A 212 -3.04 9.11 17.83
N HIS A 213 -2.41 8.70 18.92
CA HIS A 213 -1.99 9.62 19.98
C HIS A 213 -0.48 9.59 20.13
N LYS A 214 0.20 10.72 20.03
CA LYS A 214 1.66 10.84 20.05
C LYS A 214 2.31 10.30 21.32
N GLN A 215 1.67 10.48 22.47
CA GLN A 215 2.21 10.09 23.78
C GLN A 215 1.81 8.66 24.17
N PHE A 216 0.91 8.02 23.42
CA PHE A 216 0.47 6.66 23.74
C PHE A 216 1.39 5.65 23.08
N HIS A 217 2.47 5.33 23.81
CA HIS A 217 3.39 4.26 23.40
C HIS A 217 3.44 3.22 24.54
N TYR A 218 3.25 1.97 24.17
CA TYR A 218 3.49 0.85 25.06
C TYR A 218 4.68 0.05 24.54
N ALA A 219 5.74 -0.06 25.32
CA ALA A 219 6.99 -0.72 24.94
C ALA A 219 7.61 -0.22 23.61
N GLY A 220 7.40 1.07 23.28
CA GLY A 220 7.84 1.69 22.02
C GLY A 220 6.90 1.46 20.82
N PHE A 221 5.76 0.81 21.02
CA PHE A 221 4.73 0.63 20.00
C PHE A 221 3.68 1.75 20.07
N THR A 222 3.33 2.31 18.93
CA THR A 222 2.26 3.32 18.80
C THR A 222 1.08 2.71 18.06
N PRO A 223 -0.08 2.56 18.72
CA PRO A 223 -1.29 2.10 18.06
C PRO A 223 -1.91 3.20 17.19
N LYS A 224 -2.37 2.82 16.00
CA LYS A 224 -3.12 3.68 15.09
C LYS A 224 -4.37 2.96 14.64
N VAL A 225 -5.52 3.63 14.71
CA VAL A 225 -6.79 3.12 14.20
C VAL A 225 -7.12 3.84 12.91
N THR A 226 -7.45 3.10 11.88
CA THR A 226 -7.83 3.64 10.56
C THR A 226 -9.17 3.06 10.13
N TRP A 227 -10.16 3.93 9.92
CA TRP A 227 -11.34 3.59 9.16
C TRP A 227 -11.10 3.84 7.69
N SER A 228 -11.53 2.94 6.81
CA SER A 228 -11.44 3.10 5.36
C SER A 228 -12.70 2.65 4.65
N TYR A 229 -13.10 3.42 3.66
CA TYR A 229 -14.14 3.11 2.70
C TYR A 229 -13.56 3.09 1.30
N SER A 230 -13.93 2.09 0.51
CA SER A 230 -13.57 2.03 -0.91
C SER A 230 -14.76 1.55 -1.74
N LYS A 231 -14.95 2.17 -2.91
CA LYS A 231 -15.98 1.84 -3.87
C LYS A 231 -15.38 1.69 -5.25
N THR A 232 -15.66 0.56 -5.89
CA THR A 232 -15.32 0.30 -7.29
C THR A 232 -16.61 0.29 -8.10
N LYS A 233 -16.68 1.17 -9.10
CA LYS A 233 -17.73 1.16 -10.13
C LYS A 233 -17.10 0.63 -11.42
N SER A 234 -17.59 -0.50 -11.89
CA SER A 234 -17.15 -1.14 -13.14
C SER A 234 -18.20 -0.97 -14.23
N ASN A 235 -17.77 -0.99 -15.49
CA ASN A 235 -18.67 -1.15 -16.63
C ASN A 235 -19.30 -2.56 -16.70
N MET A 236 -18.81 -3.49 -15.87
CA MET A 236 -19.35 -4.83 -15.68
C MET A 236 -19.85 -4.95 -14.24
N ALA A 237 -21.16 -5.11 -14.04
CA ALA A 237 -21.80 -5.06 -12.72
C ALA A 237 -21.19 -6.02 -11.69
N ILE A 238 -20.77 -7.21 -12.13
CA ILE A 238 -20.15 -8.24 -11.27
C ILE A 238 -18.82 -7.81 -10.61
N TYR A 239 -18.17 -6.77 -11.14
CA TYR A 239 -16.93 -6.21 -10.58
C TYR A 239 -17.17 -4.89 -9.84
N SER A 240 -18.43 -4.49 -9.67
CA SER A 240 -18.80 -3.34 -8.86
C SER A 240 -19.02 -3.78 -7.41
N TYR A 241 -18.34 -3.13 -6.48
CA TYR A 241 -18.45 -3.44 -5.05
C TYR A 241 -18.05 -2.23 -4.21
N ASP A 242 -18.42 -2.28 -2.95
CA ASP A 242 -17.91 -1.36 -1.92
C ASP A 242 -17.41 -2.15 -0.70
N LYS A 243 -16.53 -1.51 0.07
CA LYS A 243 -15.92 -2.10 1.27
C LYS A 243 -15.79 -1.06 2.36
N ASN A 244 -16.19 -1.45 3.56
CA ASN A 244 -15.92 -0.75 4.81
C ASN A 244 -14.98 -1.60 5.66
N GLN A 245 -13.91 -0.99 6.15
CA GLN A 245 -12.90 -1.70 6.94
C GLN A 245 -12.38 -0.81 8.07
N VAL A 246 -12.10 -1.41 9.20
CA VAL A 246 -11.35 -0.79 10.29
C VAL A 246 -10.02 -1.55 10.41
N PHE A 247 -8.93 -0.80 10.48
CA PHE A 247 -7.59 -1.34 10.67
C PHE A 247 -7.06 -0.87 12.03
N ILE A 248 -6.42 -1.78 12.72
CA ILE A 248 -5.59 -1.48 13.89
C ILE A 248 -4.15 -1.79 13.48
N GLU A 249 -3.32 -0.76 13.48
CA GLU A 249 -1.90 -0.86 13.12
C GLU A 249 -1.08 -0.60 14.37
N VAL A 250 -0.04 -1.40 14.56
CA VAL A 250 0.92 -1.22 15.65
C VAL A 250 2.30 -1.25 15.03
N GLY A 251 3.00 -0.12 15.09
CA GLY A 251 4.34 0.02 14.51
C GLY A 251 5.37 0.32 15.58
N LYS A 252 6.61 -0.17 15.38
CA LYS A 252 7.78 0.17 16.18
C LYS A 252 8.94 0.53 15.26
N SER A 253 9.50 1.72 15.46
CA SER A 253 10.74 2.16 14.81
C SER A 253 11.87 2.15 15.82
N PHE A 254 13.07 1.70 15.42
CA PHE A 254 14.24 1.54 16.29
C PHE A 254 15.37 2.47 15.86
#